data_b4d94df570d4f46d588a97bb04b9f6ac
#
_entry.id   b4d94df570d4f46d588a97bb04b9f6ac
#
_cell.length_a   1.000
_cell.length_b   1.000
_cell.length_c   1.000
_cell.angle_alpha   90.00
_cell.angle_beta   90.00
_cell.angle_gamma   90.00
#
_symmetry.space_group_name_H-M   'P 1'
#
loop_
_entity.id
_entity.type
_entity.pdbx_description
1 polymer ?
#
loop_
_entity_poly.entity_id
_entity_poly.type
_entity_poly.pdbx_seq_one_letter_code
_entity_poly.pdbx_strand_id
1 'polypeptide(L)'
;MKEQKLVITGMGAVTPIGIGVDAYWSALVEGQCGVGKITRFDASELPVQIAAELKDFDPAAYMPKTLARTMDPFMQFAFVAAEEALKDSELSIESESDRIGIVMGTAMDGVTTVAQTQAAFDAGKRVGPRFVPMT
;
A
#
# COMPACT_ATOMS: atom_id res chain seq x y z
N MET A 1 -6.99 -31.91 -23.26
CA MET A 1 -6.71 -30.53 -22.87
C MET A 1 -5.27 -30.49 -22.36
N LYS A 2 -4.41 -29.60 -22.88
CA LYS A 2 -3.06 -29.41 -22.30
C LYS A 2 -3.25 -28.82 -20.91
N GLU A 3 -2.65 -29.41 -19.90
CA GLU A 3 -2.65 -28.91 -18.54
C GLU A 3 -1.91 -27.56 -18.52
N GLN A 4 -2.62 -26.47 -18.20
CA GLN A 4 -1.99 -25.15 -18.05
C GLN A 4 -1.42 -25.07 -16.64
N LYS A 5 -0.11 -24.87 -16.54
CA LYS A 5 0.55 -24.62 -15.26
C LYS A 5 0.54 -23.13 -14.96
N LEU A 6 0.09 -22.76 -13.77
CA LEU A 6 0.22 -21.39 -13.22
C LEU A 6 1.47 -21.34 -12.37
N VAL A 7 2.24 -20.28 -12.51
CA VAL A 7 3.48 -20.04 -11.77
C VAL A 7 3.51 -18.61 -11.25
N ILE A 8 4.15 -18.39 -10.10
CA ILE A 8 4.48 -17.07 -9.58
C ILE A 8 5.86 -16.73 -10.14
N THR A 9 5.99 -15.60 -10.82
CA THR A 9 7.22 -15.16 -11.47
C THR A 9 7.91 -14.00 -10.73
N GLY A 10 7.18 -13.29 -9.87
CA GLY A 10 7.73 -12.22 -9.06
C GLY A 10 6.84 -11.90 -7.88
N MET A 11 7.42 -11.39 -6.82
CA MET A 11 6.75 -11.00 -5.59
C MET A 11 7.16 -9.60 -5.15
N GLY A 12 6.27 -8.93 -4.42
CA GLY A 12 6.56 -7.67 -3.76
C GLY A 12 5.79 -7.54 -2.46
N ALA A 13 6.38 -6.91 -1.47
CA ALA A 13 5.81 -6.82 -0.13
C ALA A 13 6.02 -5.45 0.51
N VAL A 14 4.95 -4.92 1.11
CA VAL A 14 5.00 -3.73 1.98
C VAL A 14 4.27 -4.08 3.26
N THR A 15 5.00 -4.29 4.34
CA THR A 15 4.47 -4.83 5.60
C THR A 15 5.00 -4.07 6.81
N PRO A 16 4.32 -4.14 7.97
CA PRO A 16 4.79 -3.53 9.22
C PRO A 16 6.14 -4.02 9.74
N ILE A 17 6.65 -5.15 9.23
CA ILE A 17 7.93 -5.75 9.65
C ILE A 17 8.98 -5.74 8.53
N GLY A 18 8.66 -5.16 7.36
CA GLY A 18 9.63 -5.01 6.27
C GLY A 18 8.99 -4.48 5.00
N ILE A 19 9.71 -3.62 4.30
CA ILE A 19 9.41 -3.14 2.97
C ILE A 19 10.36 -3.85 2.02
N GLY A 20 9.79 -4.57 1.05
CA GLY A 20 10.50 -5.50 0.19
C GLY A 20 10.45 -6.94 0.73
N VAL A 21 10.46 -7.91 -0.20
CA VAL A 21 10.32 -9.34 0.10
C VAL A 21 11.45 -9.84 1.02
N ASP A 22 12.69 -9.44 0.75
CA ASP A 22 13.84 -9.89 1.53
C ASP A 22 13.79 -9.39 2.98
N ALA A 23 13.46 -8.12 3.20
CA ALA A 23 13.33 -7.54 4.53
C ALA A 23 12.17 -8.20 5.29
N TYR A 24 11.03 -8.38 4.61
CA TYR A 24 9.86 -9.05 5.18
C TYR A 24 10.18 -10.49 5.57
N TRP A 25 10.84 -11.25 4.68
CA TRP A 25 11.20 -12.64 4.94
C TRP A 25 12.18 -12.79 6.11
N SER A 26 13.22 -11.95 6.14
CA SER A 26 14.18 -11.94 7.25
C SER A 26 13.51 -11.68 8.60
N ALA A 27 12.63 -10.67 8.64
CA ALA A 27 11.87 -10.35 9.86
C ALA A 27 10.93 -11.49 10.29
N LEU A 28 10.30 -12.19 9.34
CA LEU A 28 9.47 -13.37 9.62
C LEU A 28 10.29 -14.51 10.24
N VAL A 29 11.45 -14.82 9.66
CA VAL A 29 12.32 -15.89 10.15
C VAL A 29 12.87 -15.57 11.55
N GLU A 30 13.14 -14.30 11.82
CA GLU A 30 13.56 -13.83 13.16
C GLU A 30 12.41 -13.74 14.17
N GLY A 31 11.17 -13.97 13.75
CA GLY A 31 9.99 -13.88 14.62
C GLY A 31 9.65 -12.45 15.05
N GLN A 32 10.00 -11.46 14.23
CA GLN A 32 9.67 -10.05 14.53
C GLN A 32 8.17 -9.82 14.54
N CYS A 33 7.70 -9.02 15.51
CA CYS A 33 6.29 -8.65 15.63
C CYS A 33 6.08 -7.20 15.21
N GLY A 34 5.26 -6.98 14.19
CA GLY A 34 4.88 -5.65 13.72
C GLY A 34 3.76 -4.98 14.52
N VAL A 35 3.15 -5.69 15.47
CA VAL A 35 2.06 -5.16 16.30
C VAL A 35 2.64 -4.31 17.44
N GLY A 36 2.08 -3.12 17.64
CA GLY A 36 2.46 -2.21 18.70
C GLY A 36 1.33 -1.25 19.05
N LYS A 37 1.60 -0.30 19.94
CA LYS A 37 0.62 0.75 20.24
C LYS A 37 0.33 1.57 18.99
N ILE A 38 -0.96 1.93 18.79
CA ILE A 38 -1.39 2.84 17.74
C ILE A 38 -0.71 4.20 17.95
N THR A 39 -0.10 4.73 16.88
CA THR A 39 0.61 6.02 16.91
C THR A 39 0.04 7.04 15.94
N ARG A 40 -0.79 6.65 15.00
CA ARG A 40 -1.35 7.53 13.95
C ARG A 40 -2.47 8.44 14.45
N PHE A 41 -3.11 8.09 15.57
CA PHE A 41 -4.15 8.89 16.22
C PHE A 41 -4.22 8.53 17.70
N ASP A 42 -4.92 9.33 18.49
CA ASP A 42 -5.18 9.03 19.90
C ASP A 42 -6.22 7.90 20.03
N ALA A 43 -5.76 6.73 20.47
CA ALA A 43 -6.57 5.54 20.66
C ALA A 43 -6.95 5.30 22.14
N SER A 44 -6.75 6.27 23.03
CA SER A 44 -6.96 6.10 24.49
C SER A 44 -8.37 5.70 24.86
N GLU A 45 -9.36 6.19 24.10
CA GLU A 45 -10.79 5.90 24.31
C GLU A 45 -11.26 4.61 23.62
N LEU A 46 -10.37 3.91 22.87
CA LEU A 46 -10.76 2.70 22.18
C LEU A 46 -10.49 1.45 23.03
N PRO A 47 -11.33 0.42 22.90
CA PRO A 47 -11.15 -0.86 23.60
C PRO A 47 -9.91 -1.63 23.12
N VAL A 48 -9.43 -1.35 21.90
CA VAL A 48 -8.21 -1.91 21.32
C VAL A 48 -7.29 -0.77 20.92
N GLN A 49 -6.06 -0.78 21.46
CA GLN A 49 -5.08 0.29 21.29
C GLN A 49 -3.80 -0.16 20.61
N ILE A 50 -3.84 -1.35 19.99
CA ILE A 50 -2.72 -1.93 19.26
C ILE A 50 -3.08 -2.18 17.79
N ALA A 51 -2.12 -1.97 16.91
CA ALA A 51 -2.23 -2.27 15.48
C ALA A 51 -0.86 -2.60 14.90
N ALA A 52 -0.86 -3.25 13.76
CA ALA A 52 0.34 -3.41 12.94
C ALA A 52 0.41 -2.23 11.95
N GLU A 53 1.13 -1.19 12.33
CA GLU A 53 1.31 0.02 11.53
C GLU A 53 2.59 -0.05 10.70
N LEU A 54 2.51 0.37 9.44
CA LEU A 54 3.69 0.64 8.63
C LEU A 54 4.30 1.96 9.09
N LYS A 55 5.46 1.94 9.76
CA LYS A 55 6.03 3.10 10.44
C LYS A 55 6.92 3.93 9.52
N ASP A 56 7.97 3.40 8.98
CA ASP A 56 9.04 4.15 8.32
C ASP A 56 8.87 4.22 6.79
N PHE A 57 7.63 4.37 6.31
CA PHE A 57 7.34 4.48 4.89
C PHE A 57 7.41 5.94 4.43
N ASP A 58 8.45 6.27 3.67
CA ASP A 58 8.52 7.52 2.92
C ASP A 58 8.23 7.26 1.44
N PRO A 59 7.06 7.67 0.93
CA PRO A 59 6.72 7.47 -0.48
C PRO A 59 7.71 8.15 -1.44
N ALA A 60 8.43 9.20 -1.01
CA ALA A 60 9.41 9.88 -1.85
C ALA A 60 10.65 9.03 -2.17
N ALA A 61 10.89 7.96 -1.41
CA ALA A 61 11.93 6.98 -1.70
C ALA A 61 11.58 6.04 -2.88
N TYR A 62 10.29 5.90 -3.19
CA TYR A 62 9.78 4.91 -4.15
C TYR A 62 9.11 5.52 -5.38
N MET A 63 8.61 6.76 -5.27
CA MET A 63 7.88 7.40 -6.36
C MET A 63 8.04 8.92 -6.36
N PRO A 64 7.80 9.61 -7.50
CA PRO A 64 7.80 11.06 -7.55
C PRO A 64 6.79 11.67 -6.58
N LYS A 65 7.17 12.75 -5.87
CA LYS A 65 6.29 13.44 -4.91
C LYS A 65 4.97 13.91 -5.51
N THR A 66 4.95 14.22 -6.80
CA THR A 66 3.74 14.62 -7.52
C THR A 66 2.76 13.45 -7.61
N LEU A 67 3.24 12.24 -7.87
CA LEU A 67 2.43 11.02 -7.92
C LEU A 67 1.96 10.64 -6.52
N ALA A 68 2.85 10.61 -5.53
CA ALA A 68 2.52 10.27 -4.15
C ALA A 68 1.39 11.15 -3.58
N ARG A 69 1.33 12.43 -3.97
CA ARG A 69 0.27 13.37 -3.53
C ARG A 69 -1.11 13.09 -4.13
N THR A 70 -1.21 12.26 -5.15
CA THR A 70 -2.48 11.87 -5.80
C THR A 70 -2.95 10.49 -5.36
N MET A 71 -2.24 9.86 -4.44
CA MET A 71 -2.50 8.51 -3.95
C MET A 71 -2.78 8.53 -2.44
N ASP A 72 -3.83 7.83 -2.02
CA ASP A 72 -4.02 7.46 -0.62
C ASP A 72 -2.93 6.45 -0.20
N PRO A 73 -2.58 6.33 1.09
CA PRO A 73 -1.53 5.41 1.56
C PRO A 73 -1.65 3.98 1.04
N PHE A 74 -2.87 3.42 0.96
CA PHE A 74 -3.05 2.05 0.46
C PHE A 74 -2.62 1.92 -1.02
N MET A 75 -2.89 2.94 -1.84
CA MET A 75 -2.45 2.97 -3.24
C MET A 75 -0.92 3.07 -3.34
N GLN A 76 -0.29 3.85 -2.45
CA GLN A 76 1.17 3.96 -2.41
C GLN A 76 1.81 2.62 -2.05
N PHE A 77 1.26 1.90 -1.07
CA PHE A 77 1.75 0.57 -0.68
C PHE A 77 1.60 -0.45 -1.82
N ALA A 78 0.43 -0.46 -2.44
CA ALA A 78 0.14 -1.33 -3.58
C ALA A 78 1.07 -1.04 -4.77
N PHE A 79 1.33 0.24 -5.07
CA PHE A 79 2.26 0.65 -6.11
C PHE A 79 3.68 0.13 -5.84
N VAL A 80 4.20 0.33 -4.63
CA VAL A 80 5.56 -0.12 -4.27
C VAL A 80 5.69 -1.65 -4.35
N ALA A 81 4.70 -2.38 -3.84
CA ALA A 81 4.71 -3.84 -3.92
C ALA A 81 4.60 -4.34 -5.37
N ALA A 82 3.78 -3.69 -6.21
CA ALA A 82 3.66 -4.04 -7.63
C ALA A 82 4.94 -3.78 -8.42
N GLU A 83 5.61 -2.65 -8.19
CA GLU A 83 6.90 -2.31 -8.81
C GLU A 83 7.98 -3.34 -8.45
N GLU A 84 8.05 -3.75 -7.18
CA GLU A 84 8.97 -4.80 -6.74
C GLU A 84 8.67 -6.13 -7.44
N ALA A 85 7.40 -6.57 -7.47
CA ALA A 85 6.98 -7.80 -8.12
C ALA A 85 7.28 -7.81 -9.62
N LEU A 86 7.07 -6.67 -10.30
CA LEU A 86 7.40 -6.51 -11.72
C LEU A 86 8.90 -6.64 -11.97
N LYS A 87 9.70 -6.00 -11.12
CA LYS A 87 11.15 -6.07 -11.21
C LYS A 87 11.67 -7.49 -10.97
N ASP A 88 11.12 -8.18 -9.98
CA ASP A 88 11.48 -9.56 -9.64
C ASP A 88 11.08 -10.54 -10.76
N SER A 89 9.95 -10.30 -11.42
CA SER A 89 9.46 -11.15 -12.52
C SER A 89 10.22 -11.04 -13.83
N GLU A 90 11.05 -10.01 -14.00
CA GLU A 90 11.75 -9.68 -15.27
C GLU A 90 10.78 -9.52 -16.47
N LEU A 91 9.49 -9.27 -16.23
CA LEU A 91 8.51 -9.09 -17.30
C LEU A 91 8.75 -7.78 -18.06
N SER A 92 8.77 -7.88 -19.39
CA SER A 92 8.79 -6.70 -20.26
C SER A 92 7.36 -6.23 -20.53
N ILE A 93 6.93 -5.18 -19.82
CA ILE A 93 5.59 -4.59 -19.99
C ILE A 93 5.43 -4.05 -21.43
N GLU A 94 6.48 -3.45 -21.98
CA GLU A 94 6.43 -2.85 -23.33
C GLU A 94 6.12 -3.87 -24.44
N SER A 95 6.67 -5.08 -24.32
CA SER A 95 6.50 -6.12 -25.34
C SER A 95 5.25 -7.00 -25.14
N GLU A 96 4.67 -7.01 -23.93
CA GLU A 96 3.59 -7.93 -23.54
C GLU A 96 2.34 -7.20 -23.03
N SER A 97 2.23 -5.89 -23.22
CA SER A 97 1.18 -5.03 -22.65
C SER A 97 -0.24 -5.56 -22.91
N ASP A 98 -0.49 -6.12 -24.10
CA ASP A 98 -1.82 -6.66 -24.49
C ASP A 98 -2.20 -7.96 -23.73
N ARG A 99 -1.24 -8.56 -23.04
CA ARG A 99 -1.39 -9.84 -22.33
C ARG A 99 -1.31 -9.69 -20.82
N ILE A 100 -0.96 -8.50 -20.33
CA ILE A 100 -0.79 -8.22 -18.91
C ILE A 100 -2.08 -7.58 -18.37
N GLY A 101 -2.62 -8.16 -17.32
CA GLY A 101 -3.75 -7.61 -16.58
C GLY A 101 -3.34 -7.28 -15.15
N ILE A 102 -3.95 -6.24 -14.58
CA ILE A 102 -3.77 -5.86 -13.18
C ILE A 102 -5.07 -6.13 -12.44
N VAL A 103 -4.97 -6.89 -11.35
CA VAL A 103 -6.09 -7.13 -10.43
C VAL A 103 -5.66 -6.71 -9.03
N MET A 104 -6.33 -5.72 -8.47
CA MET A 104 -6.05 -5.19 -7.15
C MET A 104 -7.26 -5.39 -6.25
N GLY A 105 -7.03 -5.83 -5.02
CA GLY A 105 -8.07 -5.96 -4.01
C GLY A 105 -7.71 -5.13 -2.78
N THR A 106 -8.70 -4.52 -2.17
CA THR A 106 -8.58 -3.77 -0.91
C THR A 106 -9.80 -4.02 -0.05
N ALA A 107 -9.61 -4.00 1.26
CA ALA A 107 -10.72 -4.19 2.19
C ALA A 107 -11.52 -2.89 2.39
N MET A 108 -10.83 -1.74 2.39
CA MET A 108 -11.44 -0.41 2.59
C MET A 108 -10.63 0.63 1.81
N ASP A 109 -11.21 1.09 0.72
CA ASP A 109 -10.58 2.08 -0.15
C ASP A 109 -10.59 3.47 0.48
N GLY A 110 -9.47 4.17 0.42
CA GLY A 110 -9.37 5.61 0.69
C GLY A 110 -9.97 6.12 2.01
N VAL A 111 -10.21 5.24 2.99
CA VAL A 111 -10.84 5.60 4.28
C VAL A 111 -10.18 6.81 4.93
N THR A 112 -8.85 6.88 4.91
CA THR A 112 -8.11 8.01 5.48
C THR A 112 -8.48 9.31 4.78
N THR A 113 -8.50 9.30 3.44
CA THR A 113 -8.84 10.46 2.62
C THR A 113 -10.30 10.85 2.81
N VAL A 114 -11.23 9.88 2.86
CA VAL A 114 -12.65 10.14 3.12
C VAL A 114 -12.86 10.80 4.48
N ALA A 115 -12.29 10.21 5.55
CA ALA A 115 -12.42 10.73 6.91
C ALA A 115 -11.85 12.17 7.06
N GLN A 116 -10.66 12.41 6.50
CA GLN A 116 -10.03 13.74 6.53
C GLN A 116 -10.82 14.76 5.73
N THR A 117 -11.39 14.35 4.60
CA THR A 117 -12.19 15.22 3.75
C THR A 117 -13.52 15.58 4.43
N GLN A 118 -14.18 14.58 5.03
CA GLN A 118 -15.41 14.81 5.78
C GLN A 118 -15.15 15.78 6.94
N ALA A 119 -14.10 15.55 7.72
CA ALA A 119 -13.73 16.45 8.82
C ALA A 119 -13.41 17.87 8.33
N ALA A 120 -12.76 18.01 7.18
CA ALA A 120 -12.49 19.32 6.59
C ALA A 120 -13.78 20.01 6.13
N PHE A 121 -14.71 19.28 5.54
CA PHE A 121 -16.01 19.79 5.12
C PHE A 121 -16.84 20.25 6.32
N ASP A 122 -16.92 19.45 7.38
CA ASP A 122 -17.64 19.77 8.62
C ASP A 122 -17.06 21.01 9.30
N ALA A 123 -15.75 21.22 9.17
CA ALA A 123 -15.07 22.45 9.63
C ALA A 123 -15.22 23.64 8.69
N GLY A 124 -16.06 23.57 7.65
CA GLY A 124 -16.30 24.65 6.68
C GLY A 124 -15.11 24.93 5.75
N LYS A 125 -14.14 24.03 5.66
CA LYS A 125 -12.98 24.16 4.77
C LYS A 125 -13.33 23.76 3.34
N ARG A 126 -12.69 24.41 2.37
CA ARG A 126 -12.88 24.08 0.96
C ARG A 126 -12.15 22.76 0.62
N VAL A 127 -12.89 21.80 0.11
CA VAL A 127 -12.35 20.54 -0.39
C VAL A 127 -11.99 20.70 -1.88
N GLY A 128 -10.76 20.37 -2.24
CA GLY A 128 -10.29 20.50 -3.63
C GLY A 128 -10.71 19.32 -4.52
N PRO A 129 -10.68 19.48 -5.85
CA PRO A 129 -11.11 18.45 -6.81
C PRO A 129 -10.19 17.21 -6.83
N ARG A 130 -9.05 17.24 -6.19
CA ARG A 130 -8.12 16.08 -6.08
C ARG A 130 -8.62 14.97 -5.19
N PHE A 131 -9.66 15.24 -4.41
CA PHE A 131 -10.27 14.23 -3.55
C PHE A 131 -10.84 13.04 -4.33
N VAL A 132 -11.54 13.31 -5.43
CA VAL A 132 -12.24 12.28 -6.21
C VAL A 132 -11.34 11.14 -6.73
N PRO A 133 -10.11 11.39 -7.21
CA PRO A 133 -9.21 10.31 -7.63
C PRO A 133 -8.60 9.48 -6.50
N MET A 134 -8.72 9.93 -5.24
CA MET A 134 -8.10 9.29 -4.07
C MET A 134 -9.08 8.43 -3.27
N THR A 135 -10.32 8.39 -3.68
CA THR A 135 -11.39 7.55 -3.14
C THR A 135 -11.86 6.52 -4.15
#